data_a2829697bd91c2e676496ee7accbf865
#
_entry.id   a2829697bd91c2e676496ee7accbf865
#
_cell.length_a   1.000
_cell.length_b   1.000
_cell.length_c   1.000
_cell.angle_alpha   90.00
_cell.angle_beta   90.00
_cell.angle_gamma   90.00
#
_symmetry.space_group_name_H-M   'P 1'
#
loop_
_entity.id
_entity.type
_entity.pdbx_description
1 polymer ?
#
loop_
_entity_poly.entity_id
_entity_poly.type
_entity_poly.pdbx_seq_one_letter_code
_entity_poly.pdbx_strand_id
1 'polypeptide(L)'
;MLEDYYMKITGSCFCGDITYEATTQNNNVIVCHCSDCQRMSSGPFRAVVIADPNSVDFTKGQPKEYVKTAQSGNKRAQGFCANCGTSLYATNELSLIHI
;
A
#
# COMPACT_ATOMS: atom_id res chain seq x y z
N MET A 1 -2.60 24.82 10.09
CA MET A 1 -1.19 24.48 9.96
C MET A 1 -1.05 23.27 9.07
N LEU A 2 0.04 23.23 8.32
CA LEU A 2 0.22 22.14 7.34
C LEU A 2 0.41 20.79 8.00
N GLU A 3 0.99 20.77 9.17
CA GLU A 3 1.18 19.54 9.92
C GLU A 3 -0.11 18.88 10.36
N ASP A 4 -1.23 19.59 10.27
CA ASP A 4 -2.51 19.04 10.68
C ASP A 4 -3.14 18.15 9.62
N TYR A 5 -2.47 17.95 8.49
CA TYR A 5 -3.01 17.14 7.41
C TYR A 5 -2.68 15.66 7.54
N TYR A 6 -2.08 15.25 8.66
CA TYR A 6 -1.93 13.84 8.93
C TYR A 6 -3.32 13.24 9.20
N MET A 7 -3.61 12.16 8.53
CA MET A 7 -4.90 11.49 8.68
C MET A 7 -4.65 10.03 9.03
N LYS A 8 -5.32 9.58 10.08
CA LYS A 8 -5.31 8.17 10.42
C LYS A 8 -6.28 7.43 9.53
N ILE A 9 -5.82 6.34 8.94
CA ILE A 9 -6.66 5.48 8.13
C ILE A 9 -6.68 4.08 8.73
N THR A 10 -7.78 3.39 8.53
CA THR A 10 -7.92 1.99 8.89
C THR A 10 -8.43 1.25 7.67
N GLY A 11 -8.07 -0.02 7.59
CA GLY A 11 -8.53 -0.82 6.48
C GLY A 11 -8.47 -2.30 6.78
N SER A 12 -8.99 -3.08 5.86
CA SER A 12 -8.95 -4.53 5.95
C SER A 12 -8.93 -5.13 4.56
N CYS A 13 -8.52 -6.42 4.47
CA CYS A 13 -8.73 -7.17 3.26
C CYS A 13 -10.20 -7.55 3.14
N PHE A 14 -10.58 -8.07 1.99
CA PHE A 14 -11.98 -8.40 1.72
C PHE A 14 -12.53 -9.47 2.69
N CYS A 15 -11.73 -10.49 3.00
CA CYS A 15 -12.18 -11.56 3.89
C CYS A 15 -12.10 -11.21 5.37
N GLY A 16 -11.45 -10.10 5.72
CA GLY A 16 -11.33 -9.67 7.10
C GLY A 16 -10.20 -10.31 7.89
N ASP A 17 -9.41 -11.19 7.29
CA ASP A 17 -8.30 -11.84 8.00
C ASP A 17 -7.18 -10.89 8.34
N ILE A 18 -7.06 -9.80 7.59
CA ILE A 18 -6.00 -8.81 7.82
C ILE A 18 -6.64 -7.45 8.00
N THR A 19 -6.29 -6.80 9.10
CA THR A 19 -6.70 -5.42 9.37
C THR A 19 -5.46 -4.59 9.67
N TYR A 20 -5.54 -3.29 9.36
CA TYR A 20 -4.39 -2.41 9.56
C TYR A 20 -4.82 -0.99 9.90
N GLU A 21 -3.87 -0.26 10.46
CA GLU A 21 -3.96 1.18 10.70
C GLU A 21 -2.70 1.84 10.17
N ALA A 22 -2.85 3.06 9.68
CA ALA A 22 -1.71 3.82 9.20
C ALA A 22 -2.02 5.31 9.30
N THR A 23 -0.98 6.12 9.24
CA THR A 23 -1.11 7.57 9.18
C THR A 23 -0.60 8.05 7.83
N THR A 24 -1.43 8.77 7.10
CA THR A 24 -1.01 9.37 5.83
C THR A 24 -0.30 10.68 6.09
N GLN A 25 0.62 11.04 5.18
CA GLN A 25 1.32 12.31 5.30
C GLN A 25 0.48 13.50 4.85
N ASN A 26 -0.51 13.24 4.02
CA ASN A 26 -1.43 14.26 3.56
C ASN A 26 -2.66 13.56 2.96
N ASN A 27 -3.59 14.35 2.46
CA ASN A 27 -4.83 13.81 1.89
C ASN A 27 -4.72 13.49 0.40
N ASN A 28 -3.52 13.48 -0.16
CA ASN A 28 -3.35 13.27 -1.58
C ASN A 28 -3.49 11.81 -1.94
N VAL A 29 -4.30 11.55 -2.93
CA VAL A 29 -4.38 10.25 -3.57
C VAL A 29 -3.52 10.31 -4.83
N ILE A 30 -2.60 9.37 -4.96
CA ILE A 30 -1.72 9.27 -6.11
C ILE A 30 -2.28 8.22 -7.03
N VAL A 31 -2.35 8.55 -8.32
CA VAL A 31 -2.85 7.65 -9.35
C VAL A 31 -1.68 7.27 -10.25
N CYS A 32 -1.44 5.98 -10.42
CA CYS A 32 -0.35 5.48 -11.22
C CYS A 32 -0.89 4.64 -12.38
N HIS A 33 -0.51 5.01 -13.59
CA HIS A 33 -0.96 4.35 -14.82
C HIS A 33 0.09 3.43 -15.43
N CYS A 34 1.20 3.17 -14.76
CA CYS A 34 2.23 2.31 -15.33
C CYS A 34 1.70 0.88 -15.51
N SER A 35 2.37 0.11 -16.36
CA SER A 35 1.90 -1.24 -16.66
C SER A 35 1.88 -2.14 -15.42
N ASP A 36 2.83 -1.93 -14.51
CA ASP A 36 2.84 -2.69 -13.27
C ASP A 36 1.61 -2.39 -12.40
N CYS A 37 1.28 -1.11 -12.28
CA CYS A 37 0.10 -0.70 -11.51
C CYS A 37 -1.18 -1.21 -12.15
N GLN A 38 -1.25 -1.22 -13.48
CA GLN A 38 -2.39 -1.77 -14.17
C GLN A 38 -2.56 -3.27 -13.90
N ARG A 39 -1.45 -4.00 -13.93
CA ARG A 39 -1.52 -5.44 -13.64
C ARG A 39 -1.86 -5.73 -12.19
N MET A 40 -1.23 -5.00 -11.27
CA MET A 40 -1.44 -5.25 -9.84
C MET A 40 -2.86 -4.87 -9.39
N SER A 41 -3.49 -3.91 -10.05
CA SER A 41 -4.85 -3.48 -9.69
C SER A 41 -5.92 -4.13 -10.55
N SER A 42 -5.53 -4.82 -11.62
CA SER A 42 -6.45 -5.39 -12.61
C SER A 42 -7.35 -4.32 -13.23
N GLY A 43 -6.82 -3.11 -13.39
CA GLY A 43 -7.58 -1.99 -13.93
C GLY A 43 -6.69 -1.02 -14.67
N PRO A 44 -7.24 0.12 -15.11
CA PRO A 44 -6.47 1.08 -15.90
C PRO A 44 -5.45 1.86 -15.11
N PHE A 45 -5.56 1.87 -13.79
CA PHE A 45 -4.62 2.57 -12.91
C PHE A 45 -4.73 2.00 -11.50
N ARG A 46 -3.78 2.38 -10.65
CA ARG A 46 -3.84 2.10 -9.22
C ARG A 46 -3.86 3.42 -8.46
N ALA A 47 -4.82 3.56 -7.54
CA ALA A 47 -4.91 4.71 -6.66
C ALA A 47 -4.35 4.34 -5.29
N VAL A 48 -3.45 5.16 -4.77
CA VAL A 48 -2.81 4.89 -3.48
C VAL A 48 -2.69 6.18 -2.67
N VAL A 49 -2.59 6.04 -1.38
CA VAL A 49 -2.14 7.12 -0.49
C VAL A 49 -0.79 6.73 0.08
N ILE A 50 0.05 7.72 0.33
CA ILE A 50 1.36 7.48 0.92
C ILE A 50 1.22 7.52 2.43
N ALA A 51 1.65 6.44 3.09
CA ALA A 51 1.64 6.34 4.54
C ALA A 51 3.04 6.48 5.09
N ASP A 52 3.15 7.00 6.31
CA ASP A 52 4.40 7.00 7.05
C ASP A 52 4.75 5.54 7.35
N PRO A 53 5.93 5.04 6.93
CA PRO A 53 6.29 3.63 7.14
C PRO A 53 6.30 3.23 8.60
N ASN A 54 6.59 4.17 9.50
CA ASN A 54 6.63 3.87 10.93
C ASN A 54 5.23 3.83 11.56
N SER A 55 4.20 4.24 10.83
CA SER A 55 2.84 4.30 11.36
C SER A 55 1.99 3.10 10.96
N VAL A 56 2.46 2.28 10.03
CA VAL A 56 1.66 1.16 9.54
C VAL A 56 1.71 0.04 10.55
N ASP A 57 0.53 -0.36 11.02
CA ASP A 57 0.39 -1.41 12.01
C ASP A 57 -0.68 -2.40 11.55
N PHE A 58 -0.30 -3.66 11.43
CA PHE A 58 -1.25 -4.72 11.10
C PHE A 58 -1.85 -5.21 12.41
N THR A 59 -3.02 -4.71 12.71
CA THR A 59 -3.71 -5.01 13.98
C THR A 59 -4.23 -6.42 14.03
N LYS A 60 -4.36 -7.09 12.89
CA LYS A 60 -4.77 -8.49 12.80
C LYS A 60 -4.16 -9.10 11.55
N GLY A 61 -3.59 -10.28 11.68
CA GLY A 61 -3.07 -11.05 10.56
C GLY A 61 -1.74 -10.52 10.04
N GLN A 62 -1.21 -11.23 9.07
CA GLN A 62 0.06 -10.88 8.42
C GLN A 62 -0.11 -10.97 6.91
N PRO A 63 0.21 -9.93 6.17
CA PRO A 63 0.16 -10.01 4.72
C PRO A 63 1.28 -10.87 4.17
N LYS A 64 1.03 -11.47 3.03
CA LYS A 64 2.06 -12.13 2.24
C LYS A 64 2.65 -11.10 1.29
N GLU A 65 3.94 -11.23 0.99
CA GLU A 65 4.61 -10.28 0.10
C GLU A 65 5.12 -10.97 -1.14
N TYR A 66 4.95 -10.30 -2.27
CA TYR A 66 5.61 -10.63 -3.51
C TYR A 66 6.63 -9.53 -3.80
N VAL A 67 7.89 -9.90 -3.97
CA VAL A 67 8.95 -8.94 -4.26
C VAL A 67 9.19 -8.94 -5.75
N LYS A 68 9.02 -7.78 -6.38
CA LYS A 68 9.29 -7.60 -7.80
C LYS A 68 10.52 -6.73 -8.02
N THR A 69 11.13 -6.88 -9.17
CA THR A 69 12.20 -6.00 -9.60
C THR A 69 11.64 -5.04 -10.65
N ALA A 70 11.70 -3.74 -10.37
CA ALA A 70 11.25 -2.72 -11.32
C ALA A 70 12.24 -2.59 -12.48
N GLN A 71 11.84 -1.88 -13.53
CA GLN A 71 12.72 -1.64 -14.68
C GLN A 71 14.01 -0.94 -14.28
N SER A 72 13.95 -0.12 -13.24
CA SER A 72 15.14 0.57 -12.73
C SER A 72 16.12 -0.36 -12.01
N GLY A 73 15.76 -1.64 -11.81
CA GLY A 73 16.56 -2.59 -11.05
C GLY A 73 16.24 -2.61 -9.56
N ASN A 74 15.36 -1.72 -9.10
CA ASN A 74 15.02 -1.62 -7.68
C ASN A 74 13.96 -2.64 -7.31
N LYS A 75 14.06 -3.18 -6.10
CA LYS A 75 13.11 -4.16 -5.61
C LYS A 75 11.98 -3.49 -4.87
N ARG A 76 10.78 -4.01 -5.04
CA ARG A 76 9.58 -3.50 -4.39
C ARG A 76 8.76 -4.65 -3.87
N ALA A 77 8.24 -4.51 -2.66
CA ALA A 77 7.39 -5.53 -2.05
C ALA A 77 5.93 -5.14 -2.26
N GLN A 78 5.13 -6.14 -2.65
CA GLN A 78 3.69 -5.99 -2.82
C GLN A 78 3.02 -6.85 -1.77
N GLY A 79 2.33 -6.22 -0.82
CA GLY A 79 1.67 -6.94 0.26
C GLY A 79 0.21 -7.25 -0.08
N PHE A 80 -0.22 -8.47 0.22
CA PHE A 80 -1.59 -8.88 -0.09
C PHE A 80 -2.04 -9.95 0.90
N CYS A 81 -3.35 -10.14 0.96
CA CYS A 81 -3.92 -11.20 1.80
C CYS A 81 -3.77 -12.55 1.11
N ALA A 82 -3.12 -13.50 1.79
CA ALA A 82 -2.92 -14.83 1.22
C ALA A 82 -4.22 -15.61 1.08
N ASN A 83 -5.26 -15.23 1.81
CA ASN A 83 -6.54 -15.94 1.77
C ASN A 83 -7.47 -15.41 0.67
N CYS A 84 -7.64 -14.10 0.56
CA CYS A 84 -8.58 -13.54 -0.41
C CYS A 84 -7.92 -12.77 -1.55
N GLY A 85 -6.61 -12.54 -1.49
CA GLY A 85 -5.88 -11.88 -2.57
C GLY A 85 -5.95 -10.37 -2.60
N THR A 86 -6.62 -9.73 -1.66
CA THR A 86 -6.73 -8.29 -1.64
C THR A 86 -5.34 -7.65 -1.55
N SER A 87 -5.04 -6.72 -2.47
CA SER A 87 -3.81 -5.94 -2.40
C SER A 87 -3.91 -4.95 -1.24
N LEU A 88 -2.88 -4.90 -0.41
CA LEU A 88 -2.90 -4.08 0.80
C LEU A 88 -1.93 -2.92 0.71
N TYR A 89 -0.70 -3.15 0.23
CA TYR A 89 0.30 -2.09 0.16
C TYR A 89 1.38 -2.43 -0.85
N ALA A 90 2.14 -1.40 -1.20
CA ALA A 90 3.37 -1.55 -1.98
C ALA A 90 4.44 -0.69 -1.31
N THR A 91 5.66 -1.17 -1.30
CA THR A 91 6.80 -0.41 -0.79
C THR A 91 7.70 0.00 -1.94
N ASN A 92 8.50 1.02 -1.72
CA ASN A 92 9.57 1.37 -2.62
C ASN A 92 10.88 1.46 -1.84
N GLU A 93 11.98 1.71 -2.56
CA GLU A 93 13.29 1.75 -1.92
C GLU A 93 13.50 2.97 -1.04
N LEU A 94 12.66 3.98 -1.16
CA LEU A 94 12.70 5.15 -0.28
C LEU A 94 11.97 4.91 1.03
N SER A 95 11.56 3.66 1.27
CA SER A 95 10.83 3.25 2.45
C SER A 95 9.45 3.89 2.59
N LEU A 96 8.90 4.40 1.49
CA LEU A 96 7.53 4.89 1.47
C LEU A 96 6.58 3.71 1.27
N ILE A 97 5.47 3.74 1.95
CA ILE A 97 4.46 2.71 1.82
C ILE A 97 3.24 3.31 1.12
N HIS A 98 2.84 2.66 0.04
CA HIS A 98 1.68 3.04 -0.75
C HIS A 98 0.53 2.11 -0.39
N ILE A 99 -0.51 2.65 0.16
CA ILE A 99 -1.69 1.87 0.56
C ILE A 99 -2.85 2.15 -0.38
#